data_0640ed254c29d8c89895978356a87fce
#
_entry.id   0640ed254c29d8c89895978356a87fce
#
_cell.length_a   1.000
_cell.length_b   1.000
_cell.length_c   1.000
_cell.angle_alpha   90.00
_cell.angle_beta   90.00
_cell.angle_gamma   90.00
#
_symmetry.space_group_name_H-M   'P 1'
#
loop_
_entity.id
_entity.type
_entity.pdbx_description
1 polymer ?
#
loop_
_entity_poly.entity_id
_entity_poly.type
_entity_poly.pdbx_seq_one_letter_code
_entity_poly.pdbx_strand_id
1 'polypeptide(L)'
;MLIPAILVSIVALLAAMDEQLFGASMMARPLFTGPIIGLIMGDLQTGVIIGATLESMFMGSIIVGSAVPPEVYASSILSIAIAIQTGAGAGTAVALALPLSVFLQLWRNFCYAIPGSWAGKQIEKALDERNLKKANLLHLTVVPLSIGIPSALLVFIALFFGADGINSVLNMIPEVVLNGFNVAAGVLSCVGLALLIKIMSNNKILPYLFLGFVAVMYLGMDVIGVAVVGLCIAFLVNNMQFEEEDDF
;
A
#
# COMPACT_ATOMS: atom_id res chain seq x y z
N MET A 1 -10.33 -8.86 -22.39
CA MET A 1 -9.32 -8.89 -21.31
C MET A 1 -8.00 -8.17 -21.62
N LEU A 2 -7.55 -8.09 -22.87
CA LEU A 2 -6.25 -7.44 -23.18
C LEU A 2 -6.18 -5.96 -22.75
N ILE A 3 -7.19 -5.16 -23.10
CA ILE A 3 -7.19 -3.71 -22.78
C ILE A 3 -7.20 -3.47 -21.26
N PRO A 4 -8.10 -4.08 -20.46
CA PRO A 4 -8.03 -3.94 -19.01
C PRO A 4 -6.70 -4.38 -18.41
N ALA A 5 -6.13 -5.52 -18.85
CA ALA A 5 -4.84 -5.99 -18.35
C ALA A 5 -3.70 -4.99 -18.61
N ILE A 6 -3.67 -4.35 -19.80
CA ILE A 6 -2.69 -3.29 -20.11
C ILE A 6 -2.90 -2.08 -19.20
N LEU A 7 -4.14 -1.59 -19.05
CA LEU A 7 -4.43 -0.41 -18.23
C LEU A 7 -4.09 -0.65 -16.75
N VAL A 8 -4.45 -1.81 -16.20
CA VAL A 8 -4.10 -2.19 -14.82
C VAL A 8 -2.59 -2.28 -14.65
N SER A 9 -1.87 -2.81 -15.65
CA SER A 9 -0.40 -2.88 -15.61
C SER A 9 0.25 -1.49 -15.65
N ILE A 10 -0.34 -0.53 -16.36
CA ILE A 10 0.11 0.87 -16.33
C ILE A 10 -0.11 1.48 -14.95
N VAL A 11 -1.25 1.19 -14.29
CA VAL A 11 -1.48 1.62 -12.90
C VAL A 11 -0.43 1.02 -11.97
N ALA A 12 -0.10 -0.27 -12.14
CA ALA A 12 0.94 -0.93 -11.37
C ALA A 12 2.34 -0.33 -11.60
N LEU A 13 2.65 0.05 -12.85
CA LEU A 13 3.87 0.77 -13.20
C LEU A 13 3.97 2.08 -12.44
N LEU A 14 2.93 2.91 -12.51
CA LEU A 14 2.90 4.21 -11.84
C LEU A 14 2.96 4.07 -10.31
N ALA A 15 2.23 3.11 -9.75
CA ALA A 15 2.26 2.81 -8.33
C ALA A 15 3.66 2.37 -7.85
N ALA A 16 4.37 1.54 -8.63
CA ALA A 16 5.72 1.12 -8.31
C ALA A 16 6.76 2.27 -8.37
N MET A 17 6.47 3.31 -9.14
CA MET A 17 7.34 4.48 -9.30
C MET A 17 7.01 5.64 -8.34
N ASP A 18 5.91 5.54 -7.57
CA ASP A 18 5.40 6.63 -6.72
C ASP A 18 6.45 7.10 -5.69
N GLU A 19 7.12 6.18 -5.01
CA GLU A 19 8.14 6.52 -4.00
C GLU A 19 9.32 7.29 -4.58
N GLN A 20 9.76 6.94 -5.80
CA GLN A 20 10.94 7.54 -6.42
C GLN A 20 10.65 8.85 -7.16
N LEU A 21 9.47 8.98 -7.76
CA LEU A 21 9.11 10.15 -8.58
C LEU A 21 8.33 11.21 -7.80
N PHE A 22 7.39 10.77 -6.93
CA PHE A 22 6.47 11.67 -6.25
C PHE A 22 6.70 11.75 -4.73
N GLY A 23 7.71 11.05 -4.21
CA GLY A 23 8.07 11.13 -2.79
C GLY A 23 7.06 10.47 -1.88
N ALA A 24 6.56 9.29 -2.24
CA ALA A 24 5.55 8.55 -1.50
C ALA A 24 4.23 9.33 -1.32
N SER A 25 3.62 9.72 -2.45
CA SER A 25 2.38 10.52 -2.49
C SER A 25 1.14 9.80 -1.95
N MET A 26 1.26 8.52 -1.56
CA MET A 26 0.17 7.63 -1.17
C MET A 26 -0.81 7.26 -2.30
N MET A 27 -0.57 7.69 -3.53
CA MET A 27 -1.41 7.33 -4.69
C MET A 27 -1.30 5.84 -5.06
N ALA A 28 -0.25 5.17 -4.63
CA ALA A 28 -0.08 3.74 -4.80
C ALA A 28 -0.92 2.89 -3.80
N ARG A 29 -1.51 3.50 -2.77
CA ARG A 29 -2.27 2.79 -1.72
C ARG A 29 -3.57 2.21 -2.25
N PRO A 30 -4.06 1.07 -1.67
CA PRO A 30 -5.28 0.38 -2.10
C PRO A 30 -6.52 1.28 -2.13
N LEU A 31 -6.64 2.23 -1.21
CA LEU A 31 -7.76 3.17 -1.15
C LEU A 31 -7.85 4.05 -2.41
N PHE A 32 -6.71 4.37 -3.02
CA PHE A 32 -6.65 5.17 -4.25
C PHE A 32 -6.68 4.29 -5.51
N THR A 33 -5.91 3.20 -5.52
CA THR A 33 -5.83 2.31 -6.69
C THR A 33 -7.11 1.48 -6.88
N GLY A 34 -7.83 1.14 -5.79
CA GLY A 34 -9.06 0.37 -5.84
C GLY A 34 -10.14 0.96 -6.75
N PRO A 35 -10.55 2.22 -6.56
CA PRO A 35 -11.48 2.89 -7.48
C PRO A 35 -11.01 2.93 -8.93
N ILE A 36 -9.71 3.16 -9.17
CA ILE A 36 -9.14 3.21 -10.52
C ILE A 36 -9.23 1.85 -11.19
N ILE A 37 -8.85 0.78 -10.48
CA ILE A 37 -8.96 -0.59 -10.99
C ILE A 37 -10.42 -0.96 -11.22
N GLY A 38 -11.33 -0.58 -10.30
CA GLY A 38 -12.77 -0.77 -10.44
C GLY A 38 -13.33 -0.11 -11.70
N LEU A 39 -12.92 1.12 -12.00
CA LEU A 39 -13.29 1.81 -13.25
C LEU A 39 -12.76 1.09 -14.49
N ILE A 40 -11.49 0.66 -14.49
CA ILE A 40 -10.87 -0.05 -15.62
C ILE A 40 -11.56 -1.40 -15.86
N MET A 41 -11.91 -2.11 -14.79
CA MET A 41 -12.54 -3.43 -14.85
C MET A 41 -14.06 -3.38 -15.05
N GLY A 42 -14.68 -2.20 -14.94
CA GLY A 42 -16.12 -1.98 -15.14
C GLY A 42 -16.99 -2.22 -13.90
N ASP A 43 -16.40 -2.33 -12.72
CA ASP A 43 -17.10 -2.45 -11.43
C ASP A 43 -16.46 -1.55 -10.37
N LEU A 44 -16.83 -0.27 -10.43
CA LEU A 44 -16.33 0.75 -9.51
C LEU A 44 -16.69 0.43 -8.05
N GLN A 45 -17.92 -0.05 -7.80
CA GLN A 45 -18.41 -0.30 -6.45
C GLN A 45 -17.57 -1.39 -5.77
N THR A 46 -17.36 -2.51 -6.44
CA THR A 46 -16.51 -3.59 -5.93
C THR A 46 -15.06 -3.12 -5.75
N GLY A 47 -14.52 -2.33 -6.70
CA GLY A 47 -13.18 -1.78 -6.59
C GLY A 47 -12.99 -0.89 -5.36
N VAL A 48 -13.97 -0.02 -5.05
CA VAL A 48 -13.95 0.84 -3.85
C VAL A 48 -14.02 0.01 -2.57
N ILE A 49 -14.94 -0.96 -2.49
CA ILE A 49 -15.12 -1.80 -1.30
C ILE A 49 -13.86 -2.63 -1.01
N ILE A 50 -13.32 -3.28 -2.03
CA ILE A 50 -12.10 -4.09 -1.87
C ILE A 50 -10.90 -3.19 -1.55
N GLY A 51 -10.77 -2.05 -2.24
CA GLY A 51 -9.70 -1.09 -1.98
C GLY A 51 -9.69 -0.59 -0.54
N ALA A 52 -10.85 -0.22 0.02
CA ALA A 52 -10.99 0.19 1.41
C ALA A 52 -10.67 -0.96 2.39
N THR A 53 -11.10 -2.18 2.08
CA THR A 53 -10.82 -3.37 2.91
C THR A 53 -9.32 -3.67 2.96
N LEU A 54 -8.64 -3.67 1.81
CA LEU A 54 -7.20 -3.89 1.72
C LEU A 54 -6.41 -2.74 2.35
N GLU A 55 -6.87 -1.49 2.20
CA GLU A 55 -6.25 -0.35 2.89
C GLU A 55 -6.28 -0.54 4.41
N SER A 56 -7.42 -0.92 4.97
CA SER A 56 -7.54 -1.18 6.41
C SER A 56 -6.60 -2.30 6.88
N MET A 57 -6.44 -3.34 6.07
CA MET A 57 -5.54 -4.46 6.36
C MET A 57 -4.06 -4.03 6.32
N PHE A 58 -3.68 -3.23 5.32
CA PHE A 58 -2.30 -2.80 5.11
C PHE A 58 -1.95 -1.46 5.77
N MET A 59 -2.85 -0.86 6.56
CA MET A 59 -2.66 0.45 7.19
C MET A 59 -1.38 0.51 8.04
N GLY A 60 -1.04 -0.56 8.74
CA GLY A 60 0.18 -0.68 9.53
C GLY A 60 1.43 -1.10 8.74
N SER A 61 1.31 -1.36 7.44
CA SER A 61 2.44 -1.76 6.59
C SER A 61 3.20 -0.51 6.13
N ILE A 62 4.04 0.02 7.01
CA ILE A 62 4.87 1.21 6.79
C ILE A 62 6.33 0.80 6.96
N ILE A 63 7.20 1.32 6.10
CA ILE A 63 8.65 1.10 6.18
C ILE A 63 9.19 1.87 7.38
N VAL A 64 9.77 1.16 8.34
CA VAL A 64 10.40 1.77 9.53
C VAL A 64 11.86 1.28 9.62
N GLY A 65 12.77 2.16 9.31
CA GLY A 65 14.20 1.82 9.29
C GLY A 65 14.52 0.75 8.24
N SER A 66 15.12 -0.37 8.66
CA SER A 66 15.46 -1.49 7.80
C SER A 66 14.37 -2.56 7.68
N ALA A 67 13.26 -2.41 8.43
CA ALA A 67 12.13 -3.33 8.35
C ALA A 67 11.27 -2.98 7.15
N VAL A 68 11.32 -3.81 6.13
CA VAL A 68 10.51 -3.65 4.91
C VAL A 68 9.29 -4.56 5.03
N PRO A 69 8.06 -3.99 5.07
CA PRO A 69 6.84 -4.79 5.12
C PRO A 69 6.60 -5.50 3.78
N PRO A 70 5.66 -6.47 3.75
CA PRO A 70 5.20 -7.07 2.50
C PRO A 70 4.77 -6.02 1.47
N GLU A 71 4.94 -6.32 0.20
CA GLU A 71 4.62 -5.41 -0.90
C GLU A 71 3.10 -5.18 -0.99
N VAL A 72 2.66 -3.93 -0.78
CA VAL A 72 1.24 -3.55 -0.70
C VAL A 72 0.66 -3.20 -2.07
N TYR A 73 1.41 -2.51 -2.91
CA TYR A 73 0.88 -1.83 -4.10
C TYR A 73 0.45 -2.81 -5.19
N ALA A 74 1.40 -3.57 -5.74
CA ALA A 74 1.09 -4.53 -6.82
C ALA A 74 0.24 -5.70 -6.34
N SER A 75 0.40 -6.12 -5.05
CA SER A 75 -0.44 -7.17 -4.47
C SER A 75 -1.90 -6.74 -4.37
N SER A 76 -2.17 -5.51 -3.96
CA SER A 76 -3.53 -4.98 -3.90
C SER A 76 -4.13 -4.79 -5.28
N ILE A 77 -3.39 -4.17 -6.21
CA ILE A 77 -3.82 -3.97 -7.59
C ILE A 77 -4.22 -5.30 -8.23
N LEU A 78 -3.36 -6.33 -8.09
CA LEU A 78 -3.61 -7.64 -8.65
C LEU A 78 -4.80 -8.34 -7.98
N SER A 79 -4.89 -8.28 -6.65
CA SER A 79 -5.99 -8.89 -5.90
C SER A 79 -7.34 -8.25 -6.21
N ILE A 80 -7.40 -6.92 -6.34
CA ILE A 80 -8.62 -6.19 -6.72
C ILE A 80 -9.05 -6.60 -8.14
N ALA A 81 -8.10 -6.57 -9.09
CA ALA A 81 -8.41 -6.90 -10.47
C ALA A 81 -8.88 -8.36 -10.63
N ILE A 82 -8.25 -9.32 -9.94
CA ILE A 82 -8.66 -10.73 -9.94
C ILE A 82 -10.04 -10.89 -9.29
N ALA A 83 -10.29 -10.25 -8.15
CA ALA A 83 -11.56 -10.38 -7.45
C ALA A 83 -12.73 -9.83 -8.30
N ILE A 84 -12.55 -8.71 -9.00
CA ILE A 84 -13.55 -8.17 -9.93
C ILE A 84 -13.72 -9.11 -11.13
N GLN A 85 -12.63 -9.61 -11.70
CA GLN A 85 -12.65 -10.51 -12.87
C GLN A 85 -13.37 -11.82 -12.58
N THR A 86 -13.21 -12.36 -11.38
CA THR A 86 -13.82 -13.64 -10.96
C THR A 86 -15.22 -13.48 -10.36
N GLY A 87 -15.66 -12.24 -10.11
CA GLY A 87 -16.89 -11.96 -9.38
C GLY A 87 -16.81 -12.34 -7.89
N ALA A 88 -15.60 -12.54 -7.37
CA ALA A 88 -15.36 -12.91 -5.98
C ALA A 88 -15.40 -11.66 -5.08
N GLY A 89 -15.92 -11.81 -3.86
CA GLY A 89 -16.04 -10.71 -2.90
C GLY A 89 -14.73 -10.28 -2.26
N ALA A 90 -14.82 -9.29 -1.36
CA ALA A 90 -13.68 -8.70 -0.66
C ALA A 90 -12.84 -9.73 0.13
N GLY A 91 -13.45 -10.78 0.69
CA GLY A 91 -12.72 -11.83 1.39
C GLY A 91 -11.77 -12.61 0.52
N THR A 92 -12.15 -12.90 -0.73
CA THR A 92 -11.26 -13.55 -1.70
C THR A 92 -10.09 -12.63 -2.08
N ALA A 93 -10.35 -11.32 -2.26
CA ALA A 93 -9.30 -10.35 -2.51
C ALA A 93 -8.27 -10.31 -1.37
N VAL A 94 -8.72 -10.30 -0.11
CA VAL A 94 -7.86 -10.34 1.09
C VAL A 94 -7.08 -11.66 1.15
N ALA A 95 -7.73 -12.79 0.87
CA ALA A 95 -7.10 -14.10 0.84
C ALA A 95 -5.95 -14.19 -0.17
N LEU A 96 -6.12 -13.52 -1.31
CA LEU A 96 -5.09 -13.44 -2.36
C LEU A 96 -4.00 -12.40 -2.02
N ALA A 97 -4.37 -11.26 -1.44
CA ALA A 97 -3.46 -10.15 -1.20
C ALA A 97 -2.29 -10.52 -0.28
N LEU A 98 -2.54 -11.30 0.78
CA LEU A 98 -1.48 -11.68 1.73
C LEU A 98 -0.38 -12.54 1.09
N PRO A 99 -0.65 -13.71 0.50
CA PRO A 99 0.39 -14.51 -0.13
C PRO A 99 1.03 -13.80 -1.32
N LEU A 100 0.26 -13.03 -2.09
CA LEU A 100 0.78 -12.21 -3.18
C LEU A 100 1.72 -11.13 -2.67
N SER A 101 1.43 -10.48 -1.55
CA SER A 101 2.28 -9.43 -0.99
C SER A 101 3.67 -9.95 -0.60
N VAL A 102 3.74 -11.15 -0.04
CA VAL A 102 5.02 -11.81 0.28
C VAL A 102 5.78 -12.19 -0.99
N PHE A 103 5.10 -12.80 -1.96
CA PHE A 103 5.71 -13.17 -3.23
C PHE A 103 6.22 -11.96 -4.01
N LEU A 104 5.41 -10.90 -4.10
CA LEU A 104 5.78 -9.67 -4.79
C LEU A 104 6.88 -8.89 -4.05
N GLN A 105 6.98 -9.03 -2.72
CA GLN A 105 8.11 -8.49 -1.98
C GLN A 105 9.43 -9.20 -2.35
N LEU A 106 9.43 -10.53 -2.50
CA LEU A 106 10.59 -11.25 -2.99
C LEU A 106 10.98 -10.80 -4.40
N TRP A 107 9.98 -10.62 -5.27
CA TRP A 107 10.16 -10.10 -6.62
C TRP A 107 10.77 -8.69 -6.62
N ARG A 108 10.24 -7.81 -5.78
CA ARG A 108 10.76 -6.44 -5.59
C ARG A 108 12.20 -6.45 -5.10
N ASN A 109 12.53 -7.30 -4.13
CA ASN A 109 13.91 -7.47 -3.66
C ASN A 109 14.85 -7.92 -4.78
N PHE A 110 14.41 -8.84 -5.64
CA PHE A 110 15.15 -9.24 -6.82
C PHE A 110 15.40 -8.06 -7.80
N CYS A 111 14.37 -7.23 -8.03
CA CYS A 111 14.49 -6.03 -8.86
C CYS A 111 15.48 -5.01 -8.27
N TYR A 112 15.52 -4.84 -6.97
CA TYR A 112 16.54 -4.01 -6.31
C TYR A 112 17.95 -4.60 -6.41
N ALA A 113 18.07 -5.93 -6.21
CA ALA A 113 19.37 -6.59 -6.19
C ALA A 113 20.07 -6.61 -7.56
N ILE A 114 19.34 -6.79 -8.65
CA ILE A 114 19.93 -6.95 -10.00
C ILE A 114 19.77 -5.68 -10.83
N PRO A 115 18.59 -5.32 -11.37
CA PRO A 115 18.49 -4.13 -12.21
C PRO A 115 18.74 -2.84 -11.42
N GLY A 116 18.34 -2.75 -10.15
CA GLY A 116 18.60 -1.59 -9.30
C GLY A 116 20.09 -1.39 -9.02
N SER A 117 20.84 -2.43 -8.71
CA SER A 117 22.30 -2.34 -8.52
C SER A 117 23.03 -1.98 -9.80
N TRP A 118 22.59 -2.46 -10.95
CA TRP A 118 23.14 -2.06 -12.23
C TRP A 118 22.90 -0.56 -12.48
N ALA A 119 21.68 -0.07 -12.24
CA ALA A 119 21.36 1.35 -12.35
C ALA A 119 22.22 2.21 -11.42
N GLY A 120 22.42 1.79 -10.18
CA GLY A 120 23.32 2.43 -9.20
C GLY A 120 24.74 2.59 -9.71
N LYS A 121 25.33 1.54 -10.25
CA LYS A 121 26.68 1.58 -10.84
C LYS A 121 26.80 2.57 -12.01
N GLN A 122 25.74 2.71 -12.83
CA GLN A 122 25.73 3.71 -13.91
C GLN A 122 25.70 5.15 -13.38
N ILE A 123 25.00 5.36 -12.26
CA ILE A 123 24.96 6.66 -11.58
C ILE A 123 26.34 7.00 -10.98
N GLU A 124 26.95 6.06 -10.24
CA GLU A 124 28.31 6.21 -9.70
C GLU A 124 29.31 6.59 -10.80
N LYS A 125 29.30 5.88 -11.93
CA LYS A 125 30.14 6.20 -13.07
C LYS A 125 29.91 7.61 -13.63
N ALA A 126 28.64 8.04 -13.69
CA ALA A 126 28.32 9.39 -14.15
C ALA A 126 28.78 10.47 -13.15
N LEU A 127 28.81 10.16 -11.84
CA LEU A 127 29.35 11.03 -10.79
C LEU A 127 30.87 11.12 -10.86
N ASP A 128 31.58 10.01 -11.10
CA ASP A 128 33.03 9.98 -11.31
C ASP A 128 33.45 10.82 -12.52
N GLU A 129 32.63 10.78 -13.60
CA GLU A 129 32.78 11.63 -14.79
C GLU A 129 32.38 13.09 -14.50
N ARG A 130 31.98 13.45 -13.26
CA ARG A 130 31.46 14.78 -12.85
C ARG A 130 30.26 15.26 -13.69
N ASN A 131 29.52 14.35 -14.28
CA ASN A 131 28.35 14.64 -15.11
C ASN A 131 27.05 14.55 -14.28
N LEU A 132 26.78 15.60 -13.49
CA LEU A 132 25.60 15.67 -12.63
C LEU A 132 24.28 15.59 -13.40
N LYS A 133 24.23 16.12 -14.64
CA LYS A 133 23.02 16.05 -15.47
C LYS A 133 22.71 14.60 -15.86
N LYS A 134 23.73 13.83 -16.26
CA LYS A 134 23.58 12.41 -16.59
C LYS A 134 23.21 11.59 -15.36
N ALA A 135 23.85 11.83 -14.22
CA ALA A 135 23.55 11.16 -12.96
C ALA A 135 22.10 11.39 -12.53
N ASN A 136 21.63 12.64 -12.57
CA ASN A 136 20.26 13.00 -12.23
C ASN A 136 19.23 12.37 -13.20
N LEU A 137 19.50 12.40 -14.51
CA LEU A 137 18.65 11.75 -15.50
C LEU A 137 18.53 10.24 -15.25
N LEU A 138 19.65 9.57 -14.99
CA LEU A 138 19.66 8.13 -14.68
C LEU A 138 18.88 7.83 -13.40
N HIS A 139 19.03 8.65 -12.38
CA HIS A 139 18.31 8.48 -11.11
C HIS A 139 16.80 8.63 -11.28
N LEU A 140 16.35 9.63 -12.03
CA LEU A 140 14.92 9.90 -12.24
C LEU A 140 14.26 8.98 -13.29
N THR A 141 15.02 8.31 -14.14
CA THR A 141 14.45 7.45 -15.20
C THR A 141 14.78 5.98 -15.00
N VAL A 142 16.06 5.63 -14.93
CA VAL A 142 16.49 4.23 -14.96
C VAL A 142 16.15 3.51 -13.65
N VAL A 143 16.30 4.18 -12.50
CA VAL A 143 15.98 3.58 -11.19
C VAL A 143 14.50 3.26 -11.07
N PRO A 144 13.56 4.20 -11.28
CA PRO A 144 12.13 3.90 -11.21
C PRO A 144 11.69 2.85 -12.23
N LEU A 145 12.19 2.92 -13.46
CA LEU A 145 11.84 1.97 -14.52
C LEU A 145 12.39 0.56 -14.24
N SER A 146 13.56 0.45 -13.60
CA SER A 146 14.15 -0.85 -13.24
C SER A 146 13.28 -1.66 -12.26
N ILE A 147 12.42 -1.00 -11.51
CA ILE A 147 11.48 -1.61 -10.56
C ILE A 147 10.08 -1.65 -11.17
N GLY A 148 9.65 -0.57 -11.80
CA GLY A 148 8.29 -0.41 -12.31
C GLY A 148 7.97 -1.33 -13.48
N ILE A 149 8.87 -1.43 -14.47
CA ILE A 149 8.63 -2.28 -15.65
C ILE A 149 8.49 -3.77 -15.27
N PRO A 150 9.40 -4.37 -14.48
CA PRO A 150 9.24 -5.77 -14.09
C PRO A 150 7.97 -6.01 -13.26
N SER A 151 7.57 -5.09 -12.40
CA SER A 151 6.34 -5.19 -11.60
C SER A 151 5.10 -5.10 -12.48
N ALA A 152 5.05 -4.17 -13.42
CA ALA A 152 3.96 -4.03 -14.38
C ALA A 152 3.84 -5.25 -15.29
N LEU A 153 4.97 -5.79 -15.76
CA LEU A 153 5.00 -6.99 -16.59
C LEU A 153 4.45 -8.20 -15.84
N LEU A 154 4.81 -8.35 -14.56
CA LEU A 154 4.30 -9.44 -13.72
C LEU A 154 2.79 -9.32 -13.53
N VAL A 155 2.26 -8.12 -13.25
CA VAL A 155 0.82 -7.86 -13.14
C VAL A 155 0.12 -8.17 -14.48
N PHE A 156 0.69 -7.75 -15.60
CA PHE A 156 0.15 -8.06 -16.93
C PHE A 156 0.07 -9.56 -17.19
N ILE A 157 1.16 -10.29 -16.96
CA ILE A 157 1.22 -11.74 -17.15
C ILE A 157 0.20 -12.43 -16.25
N ALA A 158 0.11 -12.04 -14.98
CA ALA A 158 -0.82 -12.63 -14.04
C ALA A 158 -2.29 -12.41 -14.43
N LEU A 159 -2.65 -11.22 -14.96
CA LEU A 159 -4.02 -10.93 -15.36
C LEU A 159 -4.36 -11.53 -16.73
N PHE A 160 -3.42 -11.54 -17.66
CA PHE A 160 -3.69 -11.99 -19.01
C PHE A 160 -3.70 -13.52 -19.14
N PHE A 161 -2.74 -14.19 -18.48
CA PHE A 161 -2.57 -15.65 -18.55
C PHE A 161 -3.08 -16.36 -17.31
N GLY A 162 -3.23 -15.65 -16.20
CA GLY A 162 -3.53 -16.24 -14.90
C GLY A 162 -5.01 -16.43 -14.60
N ALA A 163 -5.93 -15.84 -15.37
CA ALA A 163 -7.36 -15.89 -15.09
C ALA A 163 -7.90 -17.33 -14.97
N ASP A 164 -7.56 -18.22 -15.91
CA ASP A 164 -7.99 -19.60 -15.87
C ASP A 164 -7.27 -20.41 -14.78
N GLY A 165 -5.99 -20.15 -14.56
CA GLY A 165 -5.21 -20.75 -13.48
C GLY A 165 -5.70 -20.32 -12.10
N ILE A 166 -6.03 -19.04 -11.94
CA ILE A 166 -6.54 -18.47 -10.67
C ILE A 166 -7.92 -19.04 -10.37
N ASN A 167 -8.84 -19.11 -11.34
CA ASN A 167 -10.14 -19.75 -11.17
C ASN A 167 -9.98 -21.21 -10.76
N SER A 168 -9.05 -21.93 -11.37
CA SER A 168 -8.77 -23.32 -10.99
C SER A 168 -8.28 -23.45 -9.55
N VAL A 169 -7.41 -22.55 -9.10
CA VAL A 169 -6.92 -22.51 -7.72
C VAL A 169 -8.05 -22.12 -6.76
N LEU A 170 -8.86 -21.09 -7.07
CA LEU A 170 -9.99 -20.67 -6.25
C LEU A 170 -11.02 -21.79 -6.09
N ASN A 171 -11.31 -22.54 -7.16
CA ASN A 171 -12.23 -23.67 -7.11
C ASN A 171 -11.69 -24.87 -6.32
N MET A 172 -10.39 -24.96 -6.07
CA MET A 172 -9.78 -25.95 -5.18
C MET A 172 -9.87 -25.57 -3.70
N ILE A 173 -10.13 -24.29 -3.40
CA ILE A 173 -10.23 -23.80 -2.03
C ILE A 173 -11.64 -24.12 -1.50
N PRO A 174 -11.78 -24.91 -0.43
CA PRO A 174 -13.10 -25.18 0.18
C PRO A 174 -13.78 -23.89 0.65
N GLU A 175 -15.10 -23.81 0.54
CA GLU A 175 -15.89 -22.65 1.00
C GLU A 175 -15.64 -22.29 2.47
N VAL A 176 -15.37 -23.28 3.32
CA VAL A 176 -15.02 -23.07 4.73
C VAL A 176 -13.76 -22.23 4.88
N VAL A 177 -12.77 -22.46 4.01
CA VAL A 177 -11.51 -21.70 4.01
C VAL A 177 -11.75 -20.28 3.49
N LEU A 178 -12.54 -20.11 2.43
CA LEU A 178 -12.91 -18.78 1.92
C LEU A 178 -13.69 -17.97 2.96
N ASN A 179 -14.63 -18.60 3.66
CA ASN A 179 -15.35 -17.98 4.77
C ASN A 179 -14.41 -17.63 5.94
N GLY A 180 -13.44 -18.49 6.22
CA GLY A 180 -12.37 -18.21 7.19
C GLY A 180 -11.57 -16.96 6.82
N PHE A 181 -11.22 -16.78 5.55
CA PHE A 181 -10.56 -15.56 5.07
C PHE A 181 -11.45 -14.32 5.17
N ASN A 182 -12.76 -14.43 4.92
CA ASN A 182 -13.70 -13.32 5.12
C ASN A 182 -13.73 -12.84 6.59
N VAL A 183 -13.74 -13.76 7.53
CA VAL A 183 -13.67 -13.45 8.96
C VAL A 183 -12.29 -12.89 9.32
N ALA A 184 -11.23 -13.49 8.80
CA ALA A 184 -9.85 -13.03 9.01
C ALA A 184 -9.62 -11.61 8.48
N ALA A 185 -10.27 -11.19 7.39
CA ALA A 185 -10.18 -9.84 6.86
C ALA A 185 -10.52 -8.76 7.89
N GLY A 186 -11.60 -8.99 8.69
CA GLY A 186 -11.96 -8.08 9.77
C GLY A 186 -10.92 -8.03 10.90
N VAL A 187 -10.36 -9.18 11.26
CA VAL A 187 -9.32 -9.27 12.30
C VAL A 187 -8.00 -8.65 11.82
N LEU A 188 -7.64 -8.83 10.55
CA LEU A 188 -6.43 -8.25 9.96
C LEU A 188 -6.46 -6.71 9.94
N SER A 189 -7.63 -6.11 9.75
CA SER A 189 -7.79 -4.66 9.89
C SER A 189 -7.45 -4.19 11.31
N CYS A 190 -7.84 -4.93 12.33
CA CYS A 190 -7.45 -4.64 13.72
C CYS A 190 -5.94 -4.77 13.93
N VAL A 191 -5.31 -5.77 13.31
CA VAL A 191 -3.84 -5.92 13.37
C VAL A 191 -3.14 -4.74 12.70
N GLY A 192 -3.63 -4.28 11.53
CA GLY A 192 -3.12 -3.10 10.85
C GLY A 192 -3.17 -1.84 11.73
N LEU A 193 -4.32 -1.61 12.38
CA LEU A 193 -4.48 -0.51 13.35
C LEU A 193 -3.57 -0.67 14.57
N ALA A 194 -3.44 -1.87 15.12
CA ALA A 194 -2.55 -2.14 16.25
C ALA A 194 -1.07 -1.87 15.90
N LEU A 195 -0.64 -2.22 14.69
CA LEU A 195 0.71 -1.89 14.20
C LEU A 195 0.89 -0.38 14.06
N LEU A 196 -0.09 0.34 13.52
CA LEU A 196 -0.07 1.79 13.42
C LEU A 196 0.05 2.44 14.79
N ILE A 197 -0.78 2.01 15.76
CA ILE A 197 -0.69 2.47 17.15
C ILE A 197 0.70 2.18 17.72
N LYS A 198 1.24 0.99 17.52
CA LYS A 198 2.58 0.60 18.01
C LYS A 198 3.69 1.50 17.47
N ILE A 199 3.60 1.92 16.20
CA ILE A 199 4.60 2.79 15.57
C ILE A 199 4.49 4.24 16.09
N MET A 200 3.26 4.74 16.24
CA MET A 200 2.99 6.13 16.63
C MET A 200 3.03 6.35 18.14
N SER A 201 2.77 5.31 18.95
CA SER A 201 2.58 5.42 20.38
C SER A 201 3.92 5.49 21.11
N ASN A 202 4.00 6.44 22.03
CA ASN A 202 4.97 6.47 23.12
C ASN A 202 4.23 6.76 24.44
N ASN A 203 4.92 6.66 25.57
CA ASN A 203 4.29 6.85 26.90
C ASN A 203 3.67 8.23 27.08
N LYS A 204 4.11 9.25 26.32
CA LYS A 204 3.57 10.60 26.38
C LYS A 204 2.28 10.76 25.56
N ILE A 205 2.17 10.03 24.45
CA ILE A 205 1.05 10.13 23.50
C ILE A 205 -0.08 9.15 23.82
N LEU A 206 0.24 8.03 24.48
CA LEU A 206 -0.72 6.98 24.80
C LEU A 206 -1.98 7.48 25.54
N PRO A 207 -1.93 8.43 26.49
CA PRO A 207 -3.14 8.96 27.15
C PRO A 207 -4.13 9.62 26.17
N TYR A 208 -3.66 10.27 25.11
CA TYR A 208 -4.52 10.91 24.12
C TYR A 208 -5.30 9.89 23.26
N LEU A 209 -4.74 8.69 23.05
CA LEU A 209 -5.47 7.59 22.40
C LEU A 209 -6.70 7.20 23.24
N PHE A 210 -6.55 7.07 24.56
CA PHE A 210 -7.66 6.76 25.45
C PHE A 210 -8.69 7.89 25.52
N LEU A 211 -8.26 9.14 25.48
CA LEU A 211 -9.17 10.28 25.40
C LEU A 211 -10.01 10.24 24.12
N GLY A 212 -9.40 9.97 22.98
CA GLY A 212 -10.10 9.80 21.71
C GLY A 212 -11.09 8.63 21.75
N PHE A 213 -10.69 7.48 22.32
CA PHE A 213 -11.56 6.32 22.49
C PHE A 213 -12.80 6.65 23.34
N VAL A 214 -12.61 7.33 24.47
CA VAL A 214 -13.72 7.75 25.36
C VAL A 214 -14.63 8.73 24.62
N ALA A 215 -14.08 9.69 23.88
CA ALA A 215 -14.86 10.66 23.10
C ALA A 215 -15.79 9.98 22.09
N VAL A 216 -15.31 8.96 21.39
CA VAL A 216 -16.15 8.20 20.44
C VAL A 216 -17.16 7.33 21.16
N MET A 217 -16.71 6.51 22.12
CA MET A 217 -17.54 5.45 22.71
C MET A 217 -18.56 5.96 23.72
N TYR A 218 -18.23 6.99 24.49
CA TYR A 218 -19.08 7.50 25.58
C TYR A 218 -19.74 8.85 25.27
N LEU A 219 -19.08 9.72 24.51
CA LEU A 219 -19.65 11.01 24.13
C LEU A 219 -20.33 10.96 22.75
N GLY A 220 -20.20 9.84 22.00
CA GLY A 220 -20.83 9.68 20.69
C GLY A 220 -20.28 10.64 19.62
N MET A 221 -19.04 11.14 19.81
CA MET A 221 -18.43 12.06 18.86
C MET A 221 -18.11 11.33 17.55
N ASP A 222 -18.39 12.01 16.44
CA ASP A 222 -17.96 11.53 15.11
C ASP A 222 -16.43 11.65 14.95
N VAL A 223 -15.86 10.81 14.09
CA VAL A 223 -14.42 10.76 13.81
C VAL A 223 -13.86 12.14 13.43
N ILE A 224 -14.62 12.93 12.65
CA ILE A 224 -14.23 14.28 12.25
C ILE A 224 -14.15 15.21 13.47
N GLY A 225 -15.14 15.11 14.37
CA GLY A 225 -15.17 15.89 15.62
C GLY A 225 -13.96 15.58 16.53
N VAL A 226 -13.63 14.28 16.67
CA VAL A 226 -12.45 13.85 17.43
C VAL A 226 -11.15 14.34 16.78
N ALA A 227 -11.05 14.33 15.45
CA ALA A 227 -9.89 14.82 14.72
C ALA A 227 -9.68 16.33 14.97
N VAL A 228 -10.75 17.14 14.93
CA VAL A 228 -10.68 18.59 15.19
C VAL A 228 -10.26 18.87 16.62
N VAL A 229 -10.85 18.19 17.61
CA VAL A 229 -10.47 18.32 19.01
C VAL A 229 -9.02 17.90 19.22
N GLY A 230 -8.60 16.80 18.60
CA GLY A 230 -7.20 16.32 18.67
C GLY A 230 -6.21 17.34 18.10
N LEU A 231 -6.53 17.99 16.98
CA LEU A 231 -5.73 19.08 16.42
C LEU A 231 -5.63 20.27 17.39
N CYS A 232 -6.76 20.69 17.97
CA CYS A 232 -6.74 21.78 18.95
C CYS A 232 -5.85 21.46 20.16
N ILE A 233 -5.95 20.24 20.69
CA ILE A 233 -5.10 19.77 21.81
C ILE A 233 -3.63 19.77 21.37
N ALA A 234 -3.31 19.28 20.19
CA ALA A 234 -1.94 19.25 19.69
C ALA A 234 -1.34 20.65 19.57
N PHE A 235 -2.11 21.62 19.08
CA PHE A 235 -1.68 23.05 19.06
C PHE A 235 -1.46 23.62 20.45
N LEU A 236 -2.36 23.37 21.40
CA LEU A 236 -2.22 23.86 22.77
C LEU A 236 -0.96 23.29 23.46
N VAL A 237 -0.75 21.98 23.34
CA VAL A 237 0.43 21.32 23.92
C VAL A 237 1.72 21.82 23.28
N ASN A 238 1.73 22.01 21.97
CA ASN A 238 2.89 22.53 21.25
C ASN A 238 3.24 23.96 21.69
N ASN A 239 2.25 24.85 21.82
CA ASN A 239 2.49 26.21 22.26
C ASN A 239 3.00 26.28 23.73
N MET A 240 2.48 25.41 24.60
CA MET A 240 2.97 25.34 25.98
C MET A 240 4.44 24.91 26.09
N GLN A 241 4.89 24.04 25.16
CA GLN A 241 6.30 23.62 25.14
C GLN A 241 7.24 24.69 24.61
N PHE A 242 6.80 25.55 23.69
CA PHE A 242 7.60 26.69 23.22
C PHE A 242 7.76 27.78 24.26
N GLU A 243 6.73 28.04 25.11
CA GLU A 243 6.83 29.02 26.21
C GLU A 243 7.84 28.57 27.31
N GLU A 244 7.97 27.26 27.56
CA GLU A 244 8.98 26.72 28.48
C GLU A 244 10.43 26.83 27.95
N GLU A 245 10.65 26.81 26.62
CA GLU A 245 11.99 26.94 26.01
C GLU A 245 12.46 28.41 25.91
N ASP A 246 11.54 29.39 25.86
CA ASP A 246 11.87 30.82 25.80
C ASP A 246 12.15 31.44 27.19
N ASP A 247 11.85 30.75 28.29
CA ASP A 247 12.11 31.19 29.67
C ASP A 247 13.51 30.77 30.21
N PHE A 248 14.40 30.19 29.37
CA PHE A 248 15.79 29.87 29.68
C PHE A 248 16.77 30.58 28.75
#